data_97e933e3daa8473a9312e9a404ac4525
#
_entry.id   97e933e3daa8473a9312e9a404ac4525
#
_cell.length_a   1.000
_cell.length_b   1.000
_cell.length_c   1.000
_cell.angle_alpha   90.00
_cell.angle_beta   90.00
_cell.angle_gamma   90.00
#
_symmetry.space_group_name_H-M   'P 1'
#
loop_
_entity.id
_entity.type
_entity.pdbx_description
1 polymer ?
#
loop_
_entity_poly.entity_id
_entity_poly.type
_entity_poly.pdbx_seq_one_letter_code
_entity_poly.pdbx_strand_id
1 'polypeptide(L)'
;MTMKKVTVWILSLALMTLFGVSHAAASTARQDVDAVVIASFGTSYPEALKAILTIDKEMRKEFPEAEIKHAFTSNIIRGIWRKRADDTAWKKANPDTPAWLYDVKGPLATFGELQEEGKKRVVVQTTHIYAGEEYLDLEAYVDAVAGIETLRAKWKPFSFMRLGRPALGKAGLHPEYHEDIEEAAKTLSGDVAKAKKMGAVLVYMGHGNDIFPTSMYAEFEKAMNKMYPEVTTIVGNVEGYPGLEEVEMALKHMSVKKVYMKPFMVVAGDHARNDMAGDEDDAWKTIFEKMGIKVTCELKGLGENPAWAKLYARHAVDAVTVHTVK
;
A
#
# COMPACT_ATOMS: atom_id res chain seq x y z
N MET A 1 44.87 -23.95 25.43
CA MET A 1 44.42 -22.94 24.45
C MET A 1 43.48 -23.58 23.38
N THR A 2 42.59 -24.49 23.72
CA THR A 2 41.86 -25.29 22.72
C THR A 2 40.34 -25.34 22.92
N MET A 3 39.80 -25.01 24.07
CA MET A 3 38.34 -25.11 24.30
C MET A 3 37.52 -23.88 23.82
N LYS A 4 38.07 -22.67 23.85
CA LYS A 4 37.33 -21.46 23.45
C LYS A 4 37.12 -21.34 21.92
N LYS A 5 37.97 -21.92 21.08
CA LYS A 5 37.82 -21.88 19.61
C LYS A 5 36.76 -22.83 19.08
N VAL A 6 36.56 -23.98 19.70
CA VAL A 6 35.56 -24.99 19.29
C VAL A 6 34.14 -24.51 19.56
N THR A 7 33.90 -23.81 20.69
CA THR A 7 32.58 -23.29 21.06
C THR A 7 32.10 -22.18 20.08
N VAL A 8 33.00 -21.32 19.59
CA VAL A 8 32.65 -20.27 18.62
C VAL A 8 32.25 -20.87 17.25
N TRP A 9 32.93 -21.94 16.81
CA TRP A 9 32.57 -22.59 15.54
C TRP A 9 31.22 -23.35 15.60
N ILE A 10 30.90 -23.96 16.72
CA ILE A 10 29.62 -24.67 16.91
C ILE A 10 28.47 -23.68 16.97
N LEU A 11 28.63 -22.52 17.64
CA LEU A 11 27.61 -21.46 17.63
C LEU A 11 27.40 -20.83 16.25
N SER A 12 28.47 -20.62 15.49
CA SER A 12 28.38 -20.07 14.12
C SER A 12 27.72 -21.05 13.16
N LEU A 13 27.99 -22.35 13.28
CA LEU A 13 27.37 -23.38 12.46
C LEU A 13 25.88 -23.57 12.82
N ALA A 14 25.53 -23.53 14.10
CA ALA A 14 24.14 -23.62 14.56
C ALA A 14 23.32 -22.38 14.13
N LEU A 15 23.92 -21.19 14.13
CA LEU A 15 23.26 -19.99 13.64
C LEU A 15 23.02 -20.05 12.12
N MET A 16 24.02 -20.49 11.33
CA MET A 16 23.88 -20.64 9.87
C MET A 16 22.83 -21.71 9.50
N THR A 17 22.72 -22.79 10.25
CA THR A 17 21.69 -23.83 10.01
C THR A 17 20.30 -23.34 10.37
N LEU A 18 20.12 -22.58 11.44
CA LEU A 18 18.84 -21.98 11.80
C LEU A 18 18.35 -20.96 10.76
N PHE A 19 19.24 -20.10 10.28
CA PHE A 19 18.90 -19.15 9.20
C PHE A 19 18.62 -19.86 7.86
N GLY A 20 19.37 -20.91 7.53
CA GLY A 20 19.17 -21.69 6.31
C GLY A 20 17.85 -22.44 6.29
N VAL A 21 17.44 -23.04 7.41
CA VAL A 21 16.16 -23.75 7.56
C VAL A 21 14.98 -22.79 7.52
N SER A 22 15.10 -21.61 8.13
CA SER A 22 14.06 -20.58 8.10
C SER A 22 13.82 -20.04 6.68
N HIS A 23 14.88 -19.77 5.93
CA HIS A 23 14.77 -19.29 4.54
C HIS A 23 14.22 -20.37 3.59
N ALA A 24 14.60 -21.60 3.75
CA ALA A 24 14.08 -22.72 2.96
C ALA A 24 12.59 -22.96 3.23
N ALA A 25 12.17 -22.92 4.49
CA ALA A 25 10.77 -23.07 4.87
C ALA A 25 9.90 -21.92 4.34
N ALA A 26 10.39 -20.67 4.43
CA ALA A 26 9.70 -19.51 3.89
C ALA A 26 9.61 -19.55 2.35
N SER A 27 10.64 -20.04 1.65
CA SER A 27 10.62 -20.24 0.20
C SER A 27 9.60 -21.30 -0.20
N THR A 28 9.56 -22.43 0.49
CA THR A 28 8.59 -23.51 0.21
C THR A 28 7.15 -23.03 0.47
N ALA A 29 6.91 -22.31 1.57
CA ALA A 29 5.58 -21.81 1.90
C ALA A 29 5.01 -20.86 0.82
N ARG A 30 5.87 -20.06 0.17
CA ARG A 30 5.47 -19.17 -0.95
C ARG A 30 5.17 -19.94 -2.24
N GLN A 31 5.90 -21.01 -2.51
CA GLN A 31 5.69 -21.86 -3.69
C GLN A 31 4.35 -22.62 -3.62
N ASP A 32 3.82 -22.81 -2.42
CA ASP A 32 2.53 -23.49 -2.19
C ASP A 32 1.33 -22.53 -2.33
N VAL A 33 1.50 -21.24 -2.62
CA VAL A 33 0.41 -20.28 -2.82
C VAL A 33 -0.14 -20.43 -4.23
N ASP A 34 -1.43 -20.74 -4.36
CA ASP A 34 -2.08 -20.92 -5.66
C ASP A 34 -2.40 -19.57 -6.33
N ALA A 35 -2.78 -18.58 -5.53
CA ALA A 35 -3.11 -17.25 -6.05
C ALA A 35 -2.82 -16.13 -5.04
N VAL A 36 -2.50 -14.95 -5.58
CA VAL A 36 -2.43 -13.70 -4.81
C VAL A 36 -3.44 -12.71 -5.39
N VAL A 37 -4.31 -12.19 -4.54
CA VAL A 37 -5.26 -11.13 -4.89
C VAL A 37 -4.68 -9.79 -4.44
N ILE A 38 -4.34 -8.92 -5.39
CA ILE A 38 -3.98 -7.53 -5.10
C ILE A 38 -5.26 -6.72 -4.97
N ALA A 39 -5.64 -6.42 -3.73
CA ALA A 39 -6.86 -5.68 -3.41
C ALA A 39 -6.53 -4.18 -3.28
N SER A 40 -6.96 -3.39 -4.26
CA SER A 40 -6.74 -1.96 -4.34
C SER A 40 -8.06 -1.20 -4.29
N PHE A 41 -8.06 0.05 -3.79
CA PHE A 41 -9.21 0.94 -4.00
C PHE A 41 -9.53 1.06 -5.50
N GLY A 42 -8.47 1.12 -6.31
CA GLY A 42 -8.53 1.25 -7.76
C GLY A 42 -8.31 2.69 -8.22
N THR A 43 -8.32 2.89 -9.52
CA THR A 43 -8.28 4.20 -10.16
C THR A 43 -9.01 4.19 -11.48
N SER A 44 -9.64 5.31 -11.84
CA SER A 44 -10.24 5.52 -13.16
C SER A 44 -9.29 6.24 -14.12
N TYR A 45 -8.13 6.70 -13.65
CA TYR A 45 -7.13 7.42 -14.45
C TYR A 45 -6.10 6.44 -15.03
N PRO A 46 -6.00 6.30 -16.37
CA PRO A 46 -5.08 5.34 -17.01
C PRO A 46 -3.62 5.53 -16.59
N GLU A 47 -3.16 6.77 -16.48
CA GLU A 47 -1.79 7.09 -16.08
C GLU A 47 -1.48 6.72 -14.62
N ALA A 48 -2.48 6.74 -13.73
CA ALA A 48 -2.32 6.33 -12.34
C ALA A 48 -2.27 4.81 -12.15
N LEU A 49 -2.67 4.03 -13.17
CA LEU A 49 -2.55 2.57 -13.18
C LEU A 49 -1.11 2.10 -13.03
N LYS A 50 -0.14 2.91 -13.42
CA LYS A 50 1.28 2.60 -13.26
C LYS A 50 1.64 2.22 -11.83
N ALA A 51 0.99 2.80 -10.83
CA ALA A 51 1.17 2.47 -9.44
C ALA A 51 0.76 1.01 -9.16
N ILE A 52 -0.42 0.61 -9.61
CA ILE A 52 -0.95 -0.75 -9.43
C ILE A 52 -0.08 -1.76 -10.19
N LEU A 53 0.31 -1.45 -11.43
CA LEU A 53 1.17 -2.30 -12.25
C LEU A 53 2.59 -2.45 -11.69
N THR A 54 3.10 -1.43 -10.99
CA THR A 54 4.39 -1.53 -10.28
C THR A 54 4.29 -2.48 -9.09
N ILE A 55 3.19 -2.41 -8.33
CA ILE A 55 2.92 -3.36 -7.22
C ILE A 55 2.75 -4.78 -7.77
N ASP A 56 1.99 -4.97 -8.85
CA ASP A 56 1.85 -6.27 -9.53
C ASP A 56 3.21 -6.86 -9.91
N LYS A 57 4.07 -6.04 -10.51
CA LYS A 57 5.43 -6.47 -10.89
C LYS A 57 6.26 -6.94 -9.69
N GLU A 58 6.23 -6.23 -8.56
CA GLU A 58 6.95 -6.66 -7.37
C GLU A 58 6.31 -7.91 -6.75
N MET A 59 4.97 -8.03 -6.78
CA MET A 59 4.27 -9.21 -6.31
C MET A 59 4.64 -10.48 -7.08
N ARG A 60 4.69 -10.39 -8.42
CA ARG A 60 5.11 -11.53 -9.29
C ARG A 60 6.54 -11.99 -9.05
N LYS A 61 7.43 -11.12 -8.56
CA LYS A 61 8.79 -11.53 -8.19
C LYS A 61 8.81 -12.41 -6.93
N GLU A 62 7.95 -12.11 -5.96
CA GLU A 62 7.87 -12.85 -4.71
C GLU A 62 7.02 -14.13 -4.84
N PHE A 63 6.06 -14.15 -5.77
CA PHE A 63 5.14 -15.27 -6.02
C PHE A 63 5.13 -15.66 -7.51
N PRO A 64 6.26 -16.18 -8.03
CA PRO A 64 6.40 -16.44 -9.48
C PRO A 64 5.49 -17.55 -10.01
N GLU A 65 5.07 -18.48 -9.15
CA GLU A 65 4.21 -19.61 -9.52
C GLU A 65 2.72 -19.35 -9.23
N ALA A 66 2.41 -18.30 -8.46
CA ALA A 66 1.03 -18.00 -8.10
C ALA A 66 0.32 -17.20 -9.20
N GLU A 67 -0.96 -17.44 -9.37
CA GLU A 67 -1.81 -16.59 -10.18
C GLU A 67 -2.02 -15.23 -9.51
N ILE A 68 -1.78 -14.14 -10.23
CA ILE A 68 -2.05 -12.80 -9.69
C ILE A 68 -3.37 -12.28 -10.24
N LYS A 69 -4.34 -12.06 -9.34
CA LYS A 69 -5.62 -11.41 -9.64
C LYS A 69 -5.67 -10.01 -9.04
N HIS A 70 -6.41 -9.12 -9.70
CA HIS A 70 -6.68 -7.77 -9.19
C HIS A 70 -8.13 -7.68 -8.74
N ALA A 71 -8.35 -7.08 -7.57
CA ALA A 71 -9.67 -6.75 -7.07
C ALA A 71 -9.72 -5.26 -6.70
N PHE A 72 -10.75 -4.54 -7.14
CA PHE A 72 -10.95 -3.15 -6.74
C PHE A 72 -12.03 -3.08 -5.66
N THR A 73 -11.73 -2.43 -4.53
CA THR A 73 -12.70 -2.28 -3.44
C THR A 73 -13.77 -1.23 -3.79
N SER A 74 -13.41 -0.16 -4.52
CA SER A 74 -14.36 0.88 -4.93
C SER A 74 -15.40 0.40 -5.96
N ASN A 75 -16.67 0.43 -5.58
CA ASN A 75 -17.81 0.16 -6.47
C ASN A 75 -17.90 1.18 -7.61
N ILE A 76 -17.58 2.45 -7.32
CA ILE A 76 -17.61 3.55 -8.29
C ILE A 76 -16.60 3.29 -9.39
N ILE A 77 -15.34 3.01 -9.02
CA ILE A 77 -14.28 2.76 -9.98
C ILE A 77 -14.59 1.55 -10.86
N ARG A 78 -15.07 0.45 -10.27
CA ARG A 78 -15.50 -0.72 -11.04
C ARG A 78 -16.64 -0.39 -12.01
N GLY A 79 -17.58 0.46 -11.59
CA GLY A 79 -18.67 0.94 -12.44
C GLY A 79 -18.17 1.72 -13.66
N ILE A 80 -17.13 2.56 -13.48
CA ILE A 80 -16.49 3.31 -14.57
C ILE A 80 -15.84 2.34 -15.56
N TRP A 81 -15.09 1.35 -15.08
CA TRP A 81 -14.42 0.38 -15.96
C TRP A 81 -15.39 -0.49 -16.72
N ARG A 82 -16.52 -0.92 -16.11
CA ARG A 82 -17.59 -1.63 -16.81
C ARG A 82 -18.18 -0.80 -17.95
N LYS A 83 -18.44 0.49 -17.74
CA LYS A 83 -18.91 1.39 -18.80
C LYS A 83 -17.90 1.52 -19.95
N ARG A 84 -16.60 1.62 -19.61
CA ARG A 84 -15.51 1.68 -20.60
C ARG A 84 -15.34 0.37 -21.38
N ALA A 85 -15.76 -0.75 -20.80
CA ALA A 85 -15.75 -2.05 -21.48
C ALA A 85 -16.62 -2.06 -22.76
N ASP A 86 -17.70 -1.28 -22.78
CA ASP A 86 -18.61 -1.18 -23.92
C ASP A 86 -18.30 0.06 -24.80
N ASP A 87 -17.39 0.93 -24.38
CA ASP A 87 -17.03 2.16 -25.10
C ASP A 87 -15.87 1.92 -26.08
N THR A 88 -16.24 1.70 -27.34
CA THR A 88 -15.28 1.47 -28.42
C THR A 88 -14.38 2.70 -28.68
N ALA A 89 -14.93 3.92 -28.55
CA ALA A 89 -14.16 5.15 -28.76
C ALA A 89 -13.11 5.32 -27.68
N TRP A 90 -13.49 5.08 -26.42
CA TRP A 90 -12.57 5.12 -25.29
C TRP A 90 -11.45 4.08 -25.43
N LYS A 91 -11.78 2.83 -25.78
CA LYS A 91 -10.78 1.76 -26.01
C LYS A 91 -9.78 2.12 -27.11
N LYS A 92 -10.28 2.71 -28.22
CA LYS A 92 -9.42 3.16 -29.32
C LYS A 92 -8.48 4.29 -28.89
N ALA A 93 -8.94 5.17 -28.03
CA ALA A 93 -8.12 6.28 -27.50
C ALA A 93 -7.11 5.81 -26.42
N ASN A 94 -7.34 4.66 -25.80
CA ASN A 94 -6.53 4.12 -24.70
C ASN A 94 -6.10 2.67 -24.98
N PRO A 95 -5.33 2.40 -26.05
CA PRO A 95 -5.02 1.04 -26.49
C PRO A 95 -4.14 0.25 -25.51
N ASP A 96 -3.36 0.93 -24.68
CA ASP A 96 -2.44 0.31 -23.71
C ASP A 96 -3.13 -0.09 -22.39
N THR A 97 -4.46 0.10 -22.30
CA THR A 97 -5.21 -0.29 -21.10
C THR A 97 -5.22 -1.82 -20.93
N PRO A 98 -4.76 -2.34 -19.79
CA PRO A 98 -4.80 -3.78 -19.54
C PRO A 98 -6.21 -4.36 -19.65
N ALA A 99 -6.37 -5.45 -20.38
CA ALA A 99 -7.68 -6.05 -20.69
C ALA A 99 -8.47 -6.44 -19.42
N TRP A 100 -7.79 -6.88 -18.35
CA TRP A 100 -8.43 -7.28 -17.10
C TRP A 100 -9.19 -6.15 -16.40
N LEU A 101 -8.84 -4.86 -16.65
CA LEU A 101 -9.53 -3.72 -16.08
C LEU A 101 -11.00 -3.62 -16.52
N TYR A 102 -11.29 -4.01 -17.74
CA TYR A 102 -12.65 -3.95 -18.26
C TYR A 102 -13.62 -4.93 -17.56
N ASP A 103 -13.07 -5.96 -16.91
CA ASP A 103 -13.83 -6.94 -16.11
C ASP A 103 -13.36 -6.98 -14.64
N VAL A 104 -12.70 -5.93 -14.17
CA VAL A 104 -12.21 -5.89 -12.79
C VAL A 104 -13.35 -6.03 -11.80
N LYS A 105 -13.20 -6.96 -10.86
CA LYS A 105 -14.21 -7.34 -9.88
C LYS A 105 -13.89 -6.80 -8.50
N GLY A 106 -14.87 -6.87 -7.60
CA GLY A 106 -14.67 -6.64 -6.19
C GLY A 106 -14.13 -7.89 -5.48
N PRO A 107 -13.63 -7.75 -4.23
CA PRO A 107 -12.98 -8.83 -3.52
C PRO A 107 -13.81 -10.13 -3.47
N LEU A 108 -15.06 -10.07 -3.06
CA LEU A 108 -15.92 -11.27 -2.93
C LEU A 108 -16.13 -12.01 -4.25
N ALA A 109 -16.32 -11.27 -5.36
CA ALA A 109 -16.48 -11.89 -6.67
C ALA A 109 -15.17 -12.54 -7.13
N THR A 110 -14.03 -11.90 -6.88
CA THR A 110 -12.70 -12.47 -7.16
C THR A 110 -12.43 -13.73 -6.34
N PHE A 111 -12.84 -13.77 -5.07
CA PHE A 111 -12.73 -14.98 -4.24
C PHE A 111 -13.61 -16.10 -4.78
N GLY A 112 -14.83 -15.79 -5.20
CA GLY A 112 -15.72 -16.77 -5.83
C GLY A 112 -15.13 -17.38 -7.10
N GLU A 113 -14.51 -16.58 -7.97
CA GLU A 113 -13.81 -17.07 -9.16
C GLU A 113 -12.67 -18.01 -8.80
N LEU A 114 -11.81 -17.63 -7.86
CA LEU A 114 -10.69 -18.47 -7.42
C LEU A 114 -11.17 -19.80 -6.84
N GLN A 115 -12.31 -19.81 -6.15
CA GLN A 115 -12.94 -21.02 -5.65
C GLN A 115 -13.41 -21.94 -6.79
N GLU A 116 -14.07 -21.39 -7.84
CA GLU A 116 -14.49 -22.14 -9.02
C GLU A 116 -13.28 -22.68 -9.81
N GLU A 117 -12.18 -21.94 -9.86
CA GLU A 117 -10.91 -22.34 -10.46
C GLU A 117 -10.16 -23.38 -9.62
N GLY A 118 -10.67 -23.74 -8.45
CA GLY A 118 -10.09 -24.75 -7.56
C GLY A 118 -8.86 -24.30 -6.78
N LYS A 119 -8.59 -22.99 -6.72
CA LYS A 119 -7.50 -22.42 -5.92
C LYS A 119 -7.80 -22.61 -4.43
N LYS A 120 -6.88 -23.17 -3.67
CA LYS A 120 -7.08 -23.51 -2.26
C LYS A 120 -6.27 -22.66 -1.30
N ARG A 121 -5.13 -22.15 -1.75
CA ARG A 121 -4.19 -21.38 -0.94
C ARG A 121 -4.05 -19.97 -1.53
N VAL A 122 -4.72 -19.01 -0.89
CA VAL A 122 -4.84 -17.65 -1.42
C VAL A 122 -4.27 -16.65 -0.41
N VAL A 123 -3.45 -15.73 -0.91
CA VAL A 123 -3.04 -14.53 -0.19
C VAL A 123 -3.80 -13.34 -0.76
N VAL A 124 -4.40 -12.55 0.10
CA VAL A 124 -5.00 -11.26 -0.28
C VAL A 124 -4.08 -10.17 0.22
N GLN A 125 -3.50 -9.37 -0.68
CA GLN A 125 -2.68 -8.24 -0.30
C GLN A 125 -3.43 -6.95 -0.55
N THR A 126 -3.71 -6.23 0.52
CA THR A 126 -4.23 -4.87 0.42
C THR A 126 -3.17 -3.90 -0.11
N THR A 127 -3.59 -2.86 -0.82
CA THR A 127 -2.72 -1.72 -1.16
C THR A 127 -3.07 -0.47 -0.36
N HIS A 128 -3.89 -0.55 0.67
CA HIS A 128 -4.21 0.58 1.55
C HIS A 128 -2.97 1.07 2.31
N ILE A 129 -3.00 2.34 2.71
CA ILE A 129 -1.89 2.97 3.44
C ILE A 129 -1.88 2.49 4.89
N TYR A 130 -3.04 2.49 5.55
CA TYR A 130 -3.20 2.09 6.95
C TYR A 130 -4.46 1.25 7.15
N ALA A 131 -4.67 0.74 8.37
CA ALA A 131 -5.83 -0.05 8.75
C ALA A 131 -7.04 0.84 9.05
N GLY A 132 -7.54 1.55 8.04
CA GLY A 132 -8.77 2.33 8.07
C GLY A 132 -9.99 1.51 7.62
N GLU A 133 -11.09 2.21 7.32
CA GLU A 133 -12.39 1.62 6.98
C GLU A 133 -12.28 0.57 5.86
N GLU A 134 -11.71 0.94 4.72
CA GLU A 134 -11.65 0.04 3.56
C GLU A 134 -10.78 -1.21 3.81
N TYR A 135 -9.76 -1.07 4.67
CA TYR A 135 -8.98 -2.23 5.09
C TYR A 135 -9.80 -3.15 5.98
N LEU A 136 -10.54 -2.60 6.94
CA LEU A 136 -11.35 -3.37 7.89
C LEU A 136 -12.51 -4.08 7.19
N ASP A 137 -13.12 -3.44 6.19
CA ASP A 137 -14.12 -4.07 5.33
C ASP A 137 -13.52 -5.25 4.54
N LEU A 138 -12.32 -5.05 3.97
CA LEU A 138 -11.63 -6.13 3.27
C LEU A 138 -11.24 -7.26 4.21
N GLU A 139 -10.81 -6.95 5.42
CA GLU A 139 -10.49 -7.93 6.47
C GLU A 139 -11.72 -8.75 6.83
N ALA A 140 -12.87 -8.09 7.02
CA ALA A 140 -14.13 -8.77 7.30
C ALA A 140 -14.53 -9.74 6.17
N TYR A 141 -14.33 -9.37 4.91
CA TYR A 141 -14.57 -10.27 3.78
C TYR A 141 -13.61 -11.48 3.79
N VAL A 142 -12.32 -11.25 4.01
CA VAL A 142 -11.33 -12.32 4.06
C VAL A 142 -11.62 -13.27 5.22
N ASP A 143 -11.89 -12.75 6.41
CA ASP A 143 -12.18 -13.53 7.60
C ASP A 143 -13.46 -14.37 7.44
N ALA A 144 -14.53 -13.77 6.87
CA ALA A 144 -15.77 -14.47 6.60
C ALA A 144 -15.57 -15.64 5.64
N VAL A 145 -14.83 -15.45 4.55
CA VAL A 145 -14.59 -16.49 3.55
C VAL A 145 -13.61 -17.54 4.06
N ALA A 146 -12.54 -17.14 4.77
CA ALA A 146 -11.59 -18.05 5.39
C ALA A 146 -12.24 -18.92 6.48
N GLY A 147 -13.22 -18.36 7.19
CA GLY A 147 -13.99 -19.02 8.24
C GLY A 147 -15.04 -20.01 7.77
N ILE A 148 -15.31 -20.15 6.46
CA ILE A 148 -16.31 -21.08 5.95
C ILE A 148 -15.87 -22.52 6.26
N GLU A 149 -16.68 -23.21 7.04
CA GLU A 149 -16.53 -24.65 7.33
C GLU A 149 -17.60 -25.46 6.60
N THR A 150 -17.22 -26.64 6.13
CA THR A 150 -18.11 -27.54 5.41
C THR A 150 -18.16 -28.89 6.13
N LEU A 151 -19.29 -29.60 6.03
CA LEU A 151 -19.45 -30.94 6.63
C LEU A 151 -18.36 -31.92 6.19
N ARG A 152 -17.85 -31.76 5.00
CA ARG A 152 -16.73 -32.53 4.47
C ARG A 152 -15.58 -31.60 4.15
N ALA A 153 -14.46 -31.75 4.83
CA ALA A 153 -13.28 -30.88 4.68
C ALA A 153 -12.82 -30.70 3.22
N LYS A 154 -12.98 -31.70 2.37
CA LYS A 154 -12.63 -31.64 0.94
C LYS A 154 -13.43 -30.60 0.15
N TRP A 155 -14.59 -30.15 0.67
CA TRP A 155 -15.44 -29.13 0.03
C TRP A 155 -15.21 -27.74 0.58
N LYS A 156 -14.32 -27.58 1.58
CA LYS A 156 -13.94 -26.27 2.07
C LYS A 156 -13.43 -25.40 0.91
N PRO A 157 -13.95 -24.16 0.74
CA PRO A 157 -13.55 -23.31 -0.37
C PRO A 157 -12.04 -23.10 -0.43
N PHE A 158 -11.45 -22.67 0.68
CA PHE A 158 -10.03 -22.42 0.81
C PHE A 158 -9.44 -23.18 2.01
N SER A 159 -8.32 -23.84 1.81
CA SER A 159 -7.55 -24.43 2.91
C SER A 159 -6.67 -23.42 3.63
N PHE A 160 -6.36 -22.31 2.92
CA PHE A 160 -5.58 -21.20 3.44
C PHE A 160 -6.03 -19.92 2.73
N MET A 161 -6.46 -18.91 3.50
CA MET A 161 -6.71 -17.58 3.00
C MET A 161 -6.28 -16.58 4.08
N ARG A 162 -5.43 -15.63 3.73
CA ARG A 162 -4.94 -14.62 4.67
C ARG A 162 -4.78 -13.26 4.00
N LEU A 163 -5.01 -12.22 4.80
CA LEU A 163 -4.82 -10.83 4.42
C LEU A 163 -3.44 -10.34 4.86
N GLY A 164 -2.68 -9.78 3.92
CA GLY A 164 -1.48 -9.02 4.22
C GLY A 164 -1.82 -7.64 4.78
N ARG A 165 -0.98 -7.14 5.68
CA ARG A 165 -1.18 -5.85 6.35
C ARG A 165 -0.98 -4.66 5.39
N PRO A 166 -1.55 -3.48 5.70
CA PRO A 166 -1.38 -2.27 4.89
C PRO A 166 0.05 -1.71 5.01
N ALA A 167 0.38 -0.67 4.22
CA ALA A 167 1.75 -0.14 4.13
C ALA A 167 2.35 0.29 5.47
N LEU A 168 1.57 0.96 6.32
CA LEU A 168 2.00 1.43 7.64
C LEU A 168 1.76 0.39 8.75
N GLY A 169 1.48 -0.87 8.38
CA GLY A 169 1.23 -1.93 9.35
C GLY A 169 -0.14 -1.85 10.02
N LYS A 170 -0.35 -2.73 10.98
CA LYS A 170 -1.55 -2.80 11.80
C LYS A 170 -1.17 -3.14 13.24
N ALA A 171 -1.68 -2.40 14.20
CA ALA A 171 -1.48 -2.70 15.62
C ALA A 171 -1.96 -4.11 15.98
N GLY A 172 -1.17 -4.83 16.77
CA GLY A 172 -1.47 -6.22 17.16
C GLY A 172 -1.03 -7.30 16.16
N LEU A 173 -0.42 -6.92 15.03
CA LEU A 173 0.25 -7.85 14.11
C LEU A 173 1.78 -7.79 14.29
N HIS A 174 2.46 -8.85 13.84
CA HIS A 174 3.91 -8.89 13.77
C HIS A 174 4.36 -8.77 12.30
N PRO A 175 5.42 -7.98 11.97
CA PRO A 175 6.17 -7.12 12.87
C PRO A 175 5.30 -6.00 13.48
N GLU A 176 5.81 -5.37 14.53
CA GLU A 176 5.12 -4.26 15.18
C GLU A 176 5.00 -3.08 14.20
N TYR A 177 3.83 -2.42 14.14
CA TYR A 177 3.50 -1.44 13.10
C TYR A 177 4.47 -0.25 13.01
N HIS A 178 5.18 0.11 14.08
CA HIS A 178 6.21 1.15 14.02
C HIS A 178 7.40 0.74 13.12
N GLU A 179 7.70 -0.57 13.03
CA GLU A 179 8.73 -1.06 12.11
C GLU A 179 8.28 -0.86 10.65
N ASP A 180 7.00 -1.11 10.34
CA ASP A 180 6.44 -0.86 9.01
C ASP A 180 6.43 0.64 8.66
N ILE A 181 6.10 1.52 9.64
CA ILE A 181 6.19 2.98 9.46
C ILE A 181 7.63 3.41 9.13
N GLU A 182 8.63 2.91 9.86
CA GLU A 182 10.04 3.23 9.58
C GLU A 182 10.49 2.72 8.20
N GLU A 183 10.08 1.51 7.82
CA GLU A 183 10.37 0.96 6.50
C GLU A 183 9.69 1.76 5.39
N ALA A 184 8.43 2.18 5.57
CA ALA A 184 7.73 3.05 4.65
C ALA A 184 8.48 4.40 4.48
N ALA A 185 8.88 5.03 5.58
CA ALA A 185 9.64 6.28 5.56
C ALA A 185 10.97 6.15 4.78
N LYS A 186 11.70 5.04 4.94
CA LYS A 186 12.95 4.77 4.19
C LYS A 186 12.75 4.79 2.67
N THR A 187 11.60 4.34 2.18
CA THR A 187 11.31 4.31 0.74
C THR A 187 11.19 5.69 0.11
N LEU A 188 10.98 6.73 0.91
CA LEU A 188 10.69 8.09 0.47
C LEU A 188 11.90 9.05 0.53
N SER A 189 13.10 8.51 0.75
CA SER A 189 14.36 9.28 0.72
C SER A 189 14.53 10.11 -0.56
N GLY A 190 14.01 9.64 -1.71
CA GLY A 190 14.04 10.36 -2.97
C GLY A 190 13.19 11.63 -2.97
N ASP A 191 12.05 11.62 -2.28
CA ASP A 191 11.17 12.80 -2.14
C ASP A 191 11.82 13.83 -1.22
N VAL A 192 12.43 13.36 -0.12
CA VAL A 192 13.22 14.20 0.80
C VAL A 192 14.38 14.88 0.05
N ALA A 193 15.11 14.13 -0.78
CA ALA A 193 16.22 14.70 -1.57
C ALA A 193 15.74 15.79 -2.55
N LYS A 194 14.56 15.61 -3.18
CA LYS A 194 13.96 16.62 -4.03
C LYS A 194 13.55 17.87 -3.26
N ALA A 195 12.85 17.71 -2.13
CA ALA A 195 12.43 18.82 -1.28
C ALA A 195 13.66 19.60 -0.78
N LYS A 196 14.71 18.90 -0.32
CA LYS A 196 15.99 19.49 0.09
C LYS A 196 16.62 20.33 -1.02
N LYS A 197 16.69 19.78 -2.24
CA LYS A 197 17.25 20.50 -3.42
C LYS A 197 16.46 21.76 -3.75
N MET A 198 15.14 21.76 -3.52
CA MET A 198 14.28 22.92 -3.75
C MET A 198 14.34 23.93 -2.59
N GLY A 199 14.90 23.57 -1.43
CA GLY A 199 14.78 24.32 -0.19
C GLY A 199 13.32 24.48 0.22
N ALA A 200 12.55 23.43 0.13
CA ALA A 200 11.11 23.37 0.36
C ALA A 200 10.77 22.46 1.55
N VAL A 201 9.66 22.76 2.22
CA VAL A 201 8.98 21.82 3.11
C VAL A 201 8.33 20.74 2.24
N LEU A 202 8.43 19.48 2.66
CA LEU A 202 7.75 18.37 2.02
C LEU A 202 6.36 18.23 2.65
N VAL A 203 5.31 18.41 1.83
CA VAL A 203 3.92 18.23 2.27
C VAL A 203 3.35 17.00 1.58
N TYR A 204 2.85 16.06 2.37
CA TYR A 204 2.09 14.94 1.88
C TYR A 204 0.60 15.16 2.12
N MET A 205 -0.21 14.94 1.10
CA MET A 205 -1.67 14.92 1.21
C MET A 205 -2.16 13.48 1.20
N GLY A 206 -2.59 12.99 2.37
CA GLY A 206 -3.24 11.69 2.53
C GLY A 206 -4.73 11.76 2.23
N HIS A 207 -5.37 10.60 2.06
CA HIS A 207 -6.82 10.53 1.97
C HIS A 207 -7.45 10.81 3.33
N GLY A 208 -6.95 10.14 4.37
CA GLY A 208 -7.53 10.21 5.70
C GLY A 208 -8.81 9.37 5.82
N ASN A 209 -9.63 9.67 6.81
CA ASN A 209 -10.93 9.06 7.05
C ASN A 209 -11.71 9.85 8.11
N ASP A 210 -13.00 10.10 7.89
CA ASP A 210 -13.86 10.84 8.84
C ASP A 210 -14.37 9.96 10.00
N ILE A 211 -14.36 8.66 9.84
CA ILE A 211 -14.95 7.70 10.79
C ILE A 211 -13.89 7.09 11.70
N PHE A 212 -12.72 6.76 11.16
CA PHE A 212 -11.64 6.07 11.86
C PHE A 212 -10.49 7.00 12.25
N PRO A 213 -9.80 6.71 13.39
CA PRO A 213 -8.62 7.47 13.77
C PRO A 213 -7.53 7.44 12.71
N THR A 214 -6.98 8.59 12.39
CA THR A 214 -5.93 8.80 11.38
C THR A 214 -4.55 9.03 11.99
N SER A 215 -4.36 8.65 13.26
CA SER A 215 -3.10 8.82 14.01
C SER A 215 -1.88 8.22 13.31
N MET A 216 -2.05 7.21 12.48
CA MET A 216 -0.96 6.59 11.70
C MET A 216 -0.25 7.59 10.78
N TYR A 217 -0.96 8.60 10.26
CA TYR A 217 -0.37 9.68 9.47
C TYR A 217 0.54 10.57 10.32
N ALA A 218 0.12 10.90 11.53
CA ALA A 218 0.94 11.68 12.48
C ALA A 218 2.18 10.88 12.95
N GLU A 219 2.04 9.57 13.21
CA GLU A 219 3.18 8.71 13.54
C GLU A 219 4.17 8.60 12.37
N PHE A 220 3.66 8.51 11.13
CA PHE A 220 4.49 8.53 9.94
C PHE A 220 5.22 9.87 9.75
N GLU A 221 4.53 11.01 9.93
CA GLU A 221 5.15 12.35 9.92
C GLU A 221 6.31 12.43 10.93
N LYS A 222 6.06 11.98 12.15
CA LYS A 222 7.08 11.93 13.21
C LYS A 222 8.29 11.06 12.82
N ALA A 223 8.04 9.89 12.21
CA ALA A 223 9.10 9.02 11.72
C ALA A 223 9.93 9.68 10.61
N MET A 224 9.28 10.35 9.64
CA MET A 224 9.95 11.11 8.60
C MET A 224 10.83 12.22 9.17
N ASN A 225 10.30 13.03 10.06
CA ASN A 225 11.06 14.15 10.67
C ASN A 225 12.20 13.66 11.57
N LYS A 226 12.06 12.51 12.22
CA LYS A 226 13.15 11.86 12.98
C LYS A 226 14.25 11.33 12.07
N MET A 227 13.85 10.71 10.94
CA MET A 227 14.78 10.06 10.01
C MET A 227 15.50 11.06 9.12
N TYR A 228 14.83 12.14 8.73
CA TYR A 228 15.31 13.16 7.79
C TYR A 228 15.19 14.58 8.38
N PRO A 229 15.93 14.88 9.45
CA PRO A 229 15.79 16.16 10.17
C PRO A 229 16.19 17.40 9.34
N GLU A 230 16.82 17.18 8.18
CA GLU A 230 17.20 18.25 7.27
C GLU A 230 16.06 18.76 6.36
N VAL A 231 14.91 18.08 6.33
CA VAL A 231 13.72 18.50 5.58
C VAL A 231 12.49 18.30 6.45
N THR A 232 11.80 19.38 6.77
CA THR A 232 10.53 19.27 7.47
C THR A 232 9.52 18.57 6.58
N THR A 233 8.92 17.51 7.08
CA THR A 233 7.79 16.81 6.45
C THR A 233 6.52 17.12 7.23
N ILE A 234 5.44 17.45 6.54
CA ILE A 234 4.09 17.62 7.10
C ILE A 234 3.16 16.68 6.35
N VAL A 235 2.27 16.01 7.09
CA VAL A 235 1.23 15.16 6.51
C VAL A 235 -0.12 15.69 6.94
N GLY A 236 -0.96 16.00 5.96
CA GLY A 236 -2.37 16.33 6.21
C GLY A 236 -3.27 15.47 5.34
N ASN A 237 -4.53 15.41 5.67
CA ASN A 237 -5.52 14.55 5.02
C ASN A 237 -6.63 15.37 4.35
N VAL A 238 -7.23 14.80 3.31
CA VAL A 238 -8.44 15.34 2.70
C VAL A 238 -9.61 15.18 3.67
N GLU A 239 -9.68 14.01 4.33
CA GLU A 239 -10.72 13.66 5.30
C GLU A 239 -10.11 13.39 6.67
N GLY A 240 -10.76 13.87 7.73
CA GLY A 240 -10.34 13.66 9.11
C GLY A 240 -9.15 14.53 9.54
N TYR A 241 -8.45 14.10 10.61
CA TYR A 241 -7.39 14.88 11.28
C TYR A 241 -6.02 14.19 11.19
N PRO A 242 -4.89 14.90 10.99
CA PRO A 242 -4.79 16.35 10.69
C PRO A 242 -5.28 16.67 9.28
N GLY A 243 -6.01 17.77 9.13
CA GLY A 243 -6.54 18.22 7.86
C GLY A 243 -5.76 19.39 7.26
N LEU A 244 -6.37 20.06 6.29
CA LEU A 244 -5.81 21.24 5.62
C LEU A 244 -5.51 22.38 6.61
N GLU A 245 -6.40 22.63 7.57
CA GLU A 245 -6.24 23.73 8.54
C GLU A 245 -4.97 23.56 9.38
N GLU A 246 -4.65 22.34 9.84
CA GLU A 246 -3.45 22.05 10.59
C GLU A 246 -2.20 22.26 9.74
N VAL A 247 -2.24 21.86 8.47
CA VAL A 247 -1.13 22.08 7.53
C VAL A 247 -0.92 23.58 7.31
N GLU A 248 -1.99 24.36 7.08
CA GLU A 248 -1.88 25.81 6.96
C GLU A 248 -1.28 26.48 8.20
N MET A 249 -1.76 26.09 9.40
CA MET A 249 -1.24 26.62 10.65
C MET A 249 0.26 26.33 10.81
N ALA A 250 0.69 25.09 10.49
CA ALA A 250 2.09 24.71 10.54
C ALA A 250 2.94 25.52 9.56
N LEU A 251 2.50 25.67 8.29
CA LEU A 251 3.20 26.44 7.27
C LEU A 251 3.31 27.93 7.63
N LYS A 252 2.25 28.51 8.21
CA LYS A 252 2.24 29.90 8.71
C LYS A 252 3.20 30.09 9.88
N HIS A 253 3.14 29.21 10.87
CA HIS A 253 4.00 29.26 12.05
C HIS A 253 5.48 29.20 11.68
N MET A 254 5.86 28.35 10.76
CA MET A 254 7.23 28.21 10.28
C MET A 254 7.65 29.28 9.25
N SER A 255 6.75 30.19 8.84
CA SER A 255 6.98 31.19 7.81
C SER A 255 7.52 30.59 6.50
N VAL A 256 6.97 29.45 6.08
CA VAL A 256 7.40 28.67 4.90
C VAL A 256 7.27 29.51 3.62
N LYS A 257 8.23 29.39 2.72
CA LYS A 257 8.24 30.09 1.42
C LYS A 257 8.10 29.15 0.22
N LYS A 258 8.41 27.88 0.41
CA LYS A 258 8.35 26.87 -0.65
C LYS A 258 7.81 25.56 -0.11
N VAL A 259 6.91 24.95 -0.85
CA VAL A 259 6.36 23.63 -0.59
C VAL A 259 6.60 22.73 -1.80
N TYR A 260 7.07 21.51 -1.54
CA TYR A 260 7.03 20.42 -2.48
C TYR A 260 5.94 19.44 -2.00
N MET A 261 4.87 19.30 -2.79
CA MET A 261 3.66 18.58 -2.39
C MET A 261 3.44 17.33 -3.22
N LYS A 262 3.08 16.24 -2.55
CA LYS A 262 2.80 14.95 -3.16
C LYS A 262 1.60 14.27 -2.52
N PRO A 263 0.86 13.40 -3.26
CA PRO A 263 -0.14 12.56 -2.63
C PRO A 263 0.52 11.48 -1.76
N PHE A 264 0.05 11.33 -0.53
CA PHE A 264 0.31 10.19 0.34
C PHE A 264 -0.78 9.13 0.12
N MET A 265 -0.93 8.76 -1.14
CA MET A 265 -1.89 7.80 -1.65
C MET A 265 -1.19 6.87 -2.63
N VAL A 266 -1.66 5.63 -2.74
CA VAL A 266 -1.04 4.63 -3.64
C VAL A 266 -1.10 5.07 -5.09
N VAL A 267 -2.23 5.65 -5.50
CA VAL A 267 -2.47 6.18 -6.84
C VAL A 267 -2.68 7.69 -6.78
N ALA A 268 -2.18 8.43 -7.78
CA ALA A 268 -2.49 9.84 -7.96
C ALA A 268 -3.81 9.98 -8.75
N GLY A 269 -4.91 9.71 -8.04
CA GLY A 269 -6.27 9.76 -8.57
C GLY A 269 -6.91 11.15 -8.50
N ASP A 270 -8.22 11.17 -8.24
CA ASP A 270 -9.05 12.36 -8.22
C ASP A 270 -8.58 13.40 -7.20
N HIS A 271 -8.47 13.01 -5.93
CA HIS A 271 -8.00 13.89 -4.86
C HIS A 271 -6.62 14.53 -5.16
N ALA A 272 -5.68 13.75 -5.71
CA ALA A 272 -4.37 14.30 -6.05
C ALA A 272 -4.43 15.34 -7.18
N ARG A 273 -5.37 15.20 -8.12
CA ARG A 273 -5.51 16.08 -9.28
C ARG A 273 -6.34 17.30 -8.97
N ASN A 274 -7.43 17.14 -8.25
CA ASN A 274 -8.38 18.20 -7.96
C ASN A 274 -8.07 18.84 -6.61
N ASP A 275 -8.15 18.12 -5.50
CA ASP A 275 -8.02 18.72 -4.16
C ASP A 275 -6.59 19.14 -3.83
N MET A 276 -5.56 18.39 -4.31
CA MET A 276 -4.17 18.75 -4.06
C MET A 276 -3.63 19.77 -5.06
N ALA A 277 -3.72 19.48 -6.35
CA ALA A 277 -3.01 20.19 -7.41
C ALA A 277 -3.92 20.94 -8.39
N GLY A 278 -5.23 20.96 -8.13
CA GLY A 278 -6.21 21.70 -8.93
C GLY A 278 -6.02 23.21 -8.87
N ASP A 279 -6.77 23.89 -9.72
CA ASP A 279 -6.77 25.35 -9.83
C ASP A 279 -8.01 26.00 -9.16
N GLU A 280 -8.89 25.19 -8.58
CA GLU A 280 -10.07 25.66 -7.83
C GLU A 280 -9.65 26.34 -6.52
N ASP A 281 -10.53 27.17 -5.98
CA ASP A 281 -10.22 28.01 -4.81
C ASP A 281 -9.94 27.21 -3.53
N ASP A 282 -10.48 26.00 -3.42
CA ASP A 282 -10.35 25.05 -2.32
C ASP A 282 -9.21 24.02 -2.49
N ALA A 283 -8.55 24.02 -3.65
CA ALA A 283 -7.38 23.17 -3.85
C ALA A 283 -6.19 23.62 -2.98
N TRP A 284 -5.51 22.67 -2.34
CA TRP A 284 -4.38 22.95 -1.44
C TRP A 284 -3.29 23.82 -2.09
N LYS A 285 -2.95 23.54 -3.35
CA LYS A 285 -2.02 24.34 -4.13
C LYS A 285 -2.46 25.80 -4.15
N THR A 286 -3.71 26.06 -4.54
CA THR A 286 -4.27 27.41 -4.66
C THR A 286 -4.30 28.13 -3.31
N ILE A 287 -4.67 27.43 -2.25
CA ILE A 287 -4.69 27.98 -0.89
C ILE A 287 -3.27 28.37 -0.44
N PHE A 288 -2.28 27.50 -0.61
CA PHE A 288 -0.90 27.80 -0.20
C PHE A 288 -0.29 28.93 -1.08
N GLU A 289 -0.62 28.99 -2.36
CA GLU A 289 -0.19 30.10 -3.24
C GLU A 289 -0.79 31.44 -2.80
N LYS A 290 -2.06 31.47 -2.36
CA LYS A 290 -2.69 32.68 -1.76
C LYS A 290 -2.01 33.11 -0.45
N MET A 291 -1.35 32.18 0.26
CA MET A 291 -0.52 32.48 1.44
C MET A 291 0.87 33.05 1.06
N GLY A 292 1.17 33.22 -0.24
CA GLY A 292 2.48 33.66 -0.73
C GLY A 292 3.56 32.58 -0.72
N ILE A 293 3.17 31.30 -0.73
CA ILE A 293 4.06 30.14 -0.75
C ILE A 293 4.21 29.68 -2.20
N LYS A 294 5.43 29.43 -2.65
CA LYS A 294 5.68 28.80 -3.94
C LYS A 294 5.43 27.29 -3.82
N VAL A 295 4.42 26.78 -4.52
CA VAL A 295 4.04 25.37 -4.51
C VAL A 295 4.59 24.64 -5.75
N THR A 296 5.09 23.43 -5.54
CA THR A 296 5.44 22.48 -6.60
C THR A 296 4.76 21.15 -6.30
N CYS A 297 3.83 20.73 -7.14
CA CYS A 297 3.13 19.45 -7.01
C CYS A 297 3.78 18.38 -7.89
N GLU A 298 3.91 17.16 -7.38
CA GLU A 298 4.25 15.98 -8.17
C GLU A 298 3.12 14.96 -8.10
N LEU A 299 2.39 14.78 -9.21
CA LEU A 299 1.25 13.88 -9.36
C LEU A 299 1.72 12.44 -9.60
N LYS A 300 2.41 11.87 -8.60
CA LYS A 300 2.82 10.45 -8.60
C LYS A 300 2.38 9.78 -7.33
N GLY A 301 1.59 8.71 -7.48
CA GLY A 301 1.19 7.89 -6.36
C GLY A 301 2.37 7.11 -5.76
N LEU A 302 2.27 6.78 -4.49
CA LEU A 302 3.31 6.04 -3.76
C LEU A 302 3.61 4.68 -4.42
N GLY A 303 2.59 4.03 -4.99
CA GLY A 303 2.74 2.75 -5.69
C GLY A 303 3.62 2.82 -6.95
N GLU A 304 3.87 4.02 -7.51
CA GLU A 304 4.83 4.19 -8.61
C GLU A 304 6.30 4.09 -8.17
N ASN A 305 6.56 4.21 -6.86
CA ASN A 305 7.88 4.01 -6.29
C ASN A 305 8.12 2.49 -6.09
N PRO A 306 9.08 1.86 -6.80
CA PRO A 306 9.33 0.44 -6.67
C PRO A 306 9.72 0.00 -5.24
N ALA A 307 10.39 0.87 -4.47
CA ALA A 307 10.72 0.57 -3.07
C ALA A 307 9.46 0.52 -2.20
N TRP A 308 8.50 1.43 -2.42
CA TRP A 308 7.19 1.39 -1.76
C TRP A 308 6.38 0.17 -2.20
N ALA A 309 6.29 -0.09 -3.51
CA ALA A 309 5.58 -1.25 -4.05
C ALA A 309 6.09 -2.58 -3.46
N LYS A 310 7.39 -2.67 -3.21
CA LYS A 310 8.02 -3.83 -2.57
C LYS A 310 7.58 -4.04 -1.12
N LEU A 311 7.12 -3.00 -0.39
CA LEU A 311 6.55 -3.18 0.94
C LEU A 311 5.33 -4.11 0.88
N TYR A 312 4.42 -3.89 -0.04
CA TYR A 312 3.23 -4.73 -0.19
C TYR A 312 3.58 -6.17 -0.55
N ALA A 313 4.56 -6.38 -1.43
CA ALA A 313 5.02 -7.72 -1.76
C ALA A 313 5.61 -8.44 -0.54
N ARG A 314 6.39 -7.73 0.31
CA ARG A 314 6.90 -8.25 1.58
C ARG A 314 5.76 -8.59 2.55
N HIS A 315 4.77 -7.71 2.69
CA HIS A 315 3.62 -7.94 3.57
C HIS A 315 2.79 -9.15 3.14
N ALA A 316 2.69 -9.41 1.84
CA ALA A 316 2.08 -10.64 1.31
C ALA A 316 2.89 -11.89 1.67
N VAL A 317 4.23 -11.81 1.60
CA VAL A 317 5.14 -12.90 2.03
C VAL A 317 4.98 -13.14 3.53
N ASP A 318 4.95 -12.09 4.34
CA ASP A 318 4.76 -12.20 5.79
C ASP A 318 3.42 -12.87 6.15
N ALA A 319 2.35 -12.58 5.39
CA ALA A 319 1.06 -13.23 5.60
C ALA A 319 1.10 -14.76 5.40
N VAL A 320 2.05 -15.25 4.58
CA VAL A 320 2.26 -16.70 4.40
C VAL A 320 3.14 -17.29 5.50
N THR A 321 4.18 -16.57 5.91
CA THR A 321 5.30 -17.13 6.71
C THR A 321 5.19 -16.83 8.19
N VAL A 322 4.56 -15.71 8.57
CA VAL A 322 4.41 -15.32 9.96
C VAL A 322 3.11 -15.89 10.52
N HIS A 323 3.21 -16.73 11.54
CA HIS A 323 2.04 -17.16 12.30
C HIS A 323 1.55 -15.94 13.10
N THR A 324 0.37 -15.41 12.74
CA THR A 324 -0.32 -14.44 13.60
C THR A 324 -0.52 -15.09 14.96
N VAL A 325 0.16 -14.57 15.96
CA VAL A 325 -0.17 -14.89 17.35
C VAL A 325 -1.57 -14.29 17.57
N LYS A 326 -2.56 -15.18 17.69
CA LYS A 326 -3.91 -14.79 18.11
C LYS A 326 -3.88 -14.41 19.59
#